data_b91b78e4cdf19e73ba5a2ae94679521d
#
_entry.id   b91b78e4cdf19e73ba5a2ae94679521d
#
_cell.length_a   1.000
_cell.length_b   1.000
_cell.length_c   1.000
_cell.angle_alpha   90.00
_cell.angle_beta   90.00
_cell.angle_gamma   90.00
#
_symmetry.space_group_name_H-M   'P 1'
#
loop_
_entity.id
_entity.type
_entity.pdbx_description
1 polymer ?
#
loop_
_entity_poly.entity_id
_entity_poly.type
_entity_poly.pdbx_seq_one_letter_code
_entity_poly.pdbx_strand_id
1 'polypeptide(L)'
;MLSDAHCHLDGSQSLALLQQEHTILTIINCDSPEEWKENRQLAASKTQALSYGIHPWKADSYTFEQVEPFLKKARIIGEIGLDNIWTNVPMTTQKKVFERQLAFAAINEKPVVLHTKGCEKEI
;
A
#
# COMPACT_ATOMS: atom_id res chain seq x y z
N MET A 1 -17.86 16.45 1.82
CA MET A 1 -17.28 15.28 1.14
C MET A 1 -16.53 14.43 2.15
N LEU A 2 -16.74 13.13 2.12
CA LEU A 2 -16.03 12.21 3.01
C LEU A 2 -14.79 11.66 2.29
N SER A 3 -13.75 11.37 3.06
CA SER A 3 -12.56 10.69 2.55
C SER A 3 -12.07 9.65 3.55
N ASP A 4 -11.46 8.60 3.02
CA ASP A 4 -10.81 7.54 3.79
C ASP A 4 -9.40 7.35 3.21
N ALA A 5 -8.41 7.80 3.95
CA ALA A 5 -7.02 7.79 3.50
C ALA A 5 -6.35 6.42 3.61
N HIS A 6 -7.00 5.44 4.23
CA HIS A 6 -6.41 4.13 4.44
C HIS A 6 -7.52 3.10 4.64
N CYS A 7 -7.71 2.22 3.66
CA CYS A 7 -8.64 1.11 3.83
C CYS A 7 -8.16 -0.15 3.11
N HIS A 8 -8.76 -1.27 3.50
CA HIS A 8 -8.59 -2.57 2.88
C HIS A 8 -9.97 -3.09 2.51
N LEU A 9 -10.16 -3.47 1.25
CA LEU A 9 -11.46 -4.01 0.82
C LEU A 9 -11.66 -5.46 1.26
N ASP A 10 -10.57 -6.23 1.35
CA ASP A 10 -10.61 -7.66 1.72
C ASP A 10 -11.63 -8.46 0.89
N GLY A 11 -11.72 -8.14 -0.41
CA GLY A 11 -12.65 -8.78 -1.32
C GLY A 11 -14.10 -8.32 -1.19
N SER A 12 -14.37 -7.29 -0.41
CA SER A 12 -15.74 -6.82 -0.17
C SER A 12 -16.28 -5.96 -1.30
N GLN A 13 -17.08 -6.55 -2.17
CA GLN A 13 -17.78 -5.83 -3.22
C GLN A 13 -18.77 -4.80 -2.64
N SER A 14 -19.44 -5.16 -1.56
CA SER A 14 -20.40 -4.25 -0.91
C SER A 14 -19.73 -3.00 -0.37
N LEU A 15 -18.54 -3.11 0.21
CA LEU A 15 -17.78 -1.95 0.67
C LEU A 15 -17.35 -1.07 -0.51
N ALA A 16 -16.84 -1.68 -1.57
CA ALA A 16 -16.44 -0.95 -2.77
C ALA A 16 -17.61 -0.17 -3.39
N LEU A 17 -18.77 -0.79 -3.48
CA LEU A 17 -19.99 -0.16 -3.99
C LEU A 17 -20.46 0.98 -3.08
N LEU A 18 -20.38 0.79 -1.77
CA LEU A 18 -20.74 1.84 -0.81
C LEU A 18 -19.86 3.08 -1.00
N GLN A 19 -18.56 2.89 -1.19
CA GLN A 19 -17.63 3.98 -1.45
C GLN A 19 -17.97 4.73 -2.74
N GLN A 20 -18.32 4.00 -3.79
CA GLN A 20 -18.73 4.58 -5.07
C GLN A 20 -20.05 5.35 -4.95
N GLU A 21 -21.04 4.73 -4.32
CA GLU A 21 -22.39 5.27 -4.17
C GLU A 21 -22.39 6.59 -3.40
N HIS A 22 -21.57 6.68 -2.36
CA HIS A 22 -21.47 7.88 -1.52
C HIS A 22 -20.34 8.82 -1.94
N THR A 23 -19.67 8.53 -3.05
CA THR A 23 -18.57 9.34 -3.59
C THR A 23 -17.49 9.62 -2.55
N ILE A 24 -17.09 8.58 -1.82
CA ILE A 24 -16.05 8.68 -0.79
C ILE A 24 -14.69 8.61 -1.49
N LEU A 25 -13.84 9.61 -1.28
CA LEU A 25 -12.46 9.57 -1.75
C LEU A 25 -11.69 8.56 -0.90
N THR A 26 -11.20 7.49 -1.51
CA THR A 26 -10.55 6.41 -0.78
C THR A 26 -9.18 6.06 -1.33
N ILE A 27 -8.29 5.68 -0.42
CA ILE A 27 -7.02 5.02 -0.76
C ILE A 27 -7.14 3.58 -0.29
N ILE A 28 -7.18 2.66 -1.25
CA ILE A 28 -7.30 1.23 -1.01
C ILE A 28 -5.91 0.61 -1.12
N ASN A 29 -5.41 0.04 -0.03
CA ASN A 29 -4.06 -0.46 0.05
C ASN A 29 -3.96 -1.91 -0.42
N CYS A 30 -2.97 -2.20 -1.26
CA CYS A 30 -2.67 -3.52 -1.79
C CYS A 30 -1.24 -3.91 -1.44
N ASP A 31 -1.03 -5.14 -0.98
CA ASP A 31 0.29 -5.64 -0.60
C ASP A 31 0.67 -6.96 -1.28
N SER A 32 -0.12 -7.40 -2.26
CA SER A 32 0.17 -8.59 -3.05
C SER A 32 -0.36 -8.44 -4.48
N PRO A 33 0.22 -9.17 -5.45
CA PRO A 33 -0.29 -9.17 -6.82
C PRO A 33 -1.75 -9.60 -6.92
N GLU A 34 -2.16 -10.56 -6.10
CA GLU A 34 -3.52 -11.08 -6.06
C GLU A 34 -4.49 -10.00 -5.58
N GLU A 35 -4.13 -9.33 -4.50
CA GLU A 35 -4.94 -8.24 -3.94
C GLU A 35 -5.05 -7.07 -4.91
N TRP A 36 -3.97 -6.74 -5.61
CA TRP A 36 -3.98 -5.70 -6.65
C TRP A 36 -4.98 -6.02 -7.75
N LYS A 37 -4.96 -7.25 -8.27
CA LYS A 37 -5.88 -7.67 -9.31
C LYS A 37 -7.34 -7.62 -8.86
N GLU A 38 -7.60 -8.11 -7.65
CA GLU A 38 -8.94 -8.13 -7.07
C GLU A 38 -9.45 -6.70 -6.86
N ASN A 39 -8.65 -5.85 -6.24
CA ASN A 39 -9.06 -4.48 -5.95
C ASN A 39 -9.23 -3.63 -7.22
N ARG A 40 -8.46 -3.89 -8.26
CA ARG A 40 -8.65 -3.21 -9.55
C ARG A 40 -10.01 -3.49 -10.17
N GLN A 41 -10.54 -4.68 -9.96
CA GLN A 41 -11.87 -5.03 -10.44
C GLN A 41 -12.97 -4.41 -9.58
N LEU A 42 -12.76 -4.35 -8.26
CA LEU A 42 -13.74 -3.81 -7.32
C LEU A 42 -13.75 -2.28 -7.30
N ALA A 43 -12.58 -1.65 -7.36
CA ALA A 43 -12.42 -0.21 -7.25
C ALA A 43 -12.50 0.45 -8.64
N ALA A 44 -13.68 0.53 -9.20
CA ALA A 44 -13.90 0.99 -10.57
C ALA A 44 -14.16 2.50 -10.69
N SER A 45 -14.25 3.24 -9.59
CA SER A 45 -14.56 4.65 -9.57
C SER A 45 -13.31 5.52 -9.56
N LYS A 46 -13.41 6.74 -10.11
CA LYS A 46 -12.32 7.74 -10.08
C LYS A 46 -11.99 8.20 -8.65
N THR A 47 -12.90 8.00 -7.71
CA THR A 47 -12.69 8.38 -6.30
C THR A 47 -11.99 7.30 -5.49
N GLN A 48 -11.71 6.15 -6.08
CA GLN A 48 -11.05 5.03 -5.44
C GLN A 48 -9.65 4.86 -6.02
N ALA A 49 -8.62 5.29 -5.28
CA ALA A 49 -7.22 5.12 -5.68
C ALA A 49 -6.64 3.88 -5.02
N LEU A 50 -5.82 3.13 -5.77
CA LEU A 50 -5.10 1.99 -5.23
C LEU A 50 -3.67 2.38 -4.90
N SER A 51 -3.18 1.94 -3.74
CA SER A 51 -1.76 1.94 -3.44
C SER A 51 -1.19 0.54 -3.67
N TYR A 52 0.13 0.46 -3.84
CA TYR A 52 0.84 -0.80 -3.83
C TYR A 52 2.18 -0.61 -3.11
N GLY A 53 2.55 -1.58 -2.30
CA GLY A 53 3.82 -1.55 -1.61
C GLY A 53 4.12 -2.88 -0.94
N ILE A 54 5.41 -3.13 -0.66
CA ILE A 54 5.82 -4.24 0.18
C ILE A 54 5.63 -3.79 1.63
N HIS A 55 4.62 -4.32 2.28
CA HIS A 55 4.37 -4.10 3.70
C HIS A 55 5.55 -4.63 4.52
N PRO A 56 5.93 -3.99 5.65
CA PRO A 56 7.05 -4.49 6.46
C PRO A 56 6.92 -5.95 6.89
N TRP A 57 5.71 -6.45 7.08
CA TRP A 57 5.49 -7.87 7.42
C TRP A 57 5.88 -8.83 6.29
N LYS A 58 5.98 -8.33 5.07
CA LYS A 58 6.31 -9.11 3.86
C LYS A 58 7.65 -8.69 3.26
N ALA A 59 8.48 -7.97 4.01
CA ALA A 59 9.74 -7.45 3.50
C ALA A 59 10.73 -8.56 3.09
N ASP A 60 10.58 -9.76 3.64
CA ASP A 60 11.38 -10.94 3.26
C ASP A 60 10.66 -11.87 2.27
N SER A 61 9.45 -11.51 1.84
CA SER A 61 8.62 -12.36 0.97
C SER A 61 8.68 -11.96 -0.51
N TYR A 62 9.04 -10.72 -0.80
CA TYR A 62 9.10 -10.19 -2.17
C TYR A 62 10.43 -9.46 -2.40
N THR A 63 10.95 -9.56 -3.63
CA THR A 63 12.02 -8.68 -4.07
C THR A 63 11.43 -7.43 -4.70
N PHE A 64 12.20 -6.35 -4.76
CA PHE A 64 11.79 -5.13 -5.42
C PHE A 64 11.44 -5.41 -6.91
N GLU A 65 12.22 -6.22 -7.56
CA GLU A 65 12.03 -6.55 -8.98
C GLU A 65 10.71 -7.25 -9.24
N GLN A 66 10.26 -8.09 -8.29
CA GLN A 66 8.96 -8.77 -8.42
C GLN A 66 7.78 -7.81 -8.34
N VAL A 67 7.90 -6.74 -7.55
CA VAL A 67 6.81 -5.79 -7.33
C VAL A 67 6.90 -4.52 -8.16
N GLU A 68 8.04 -4.24 -8.76
CA GLU A 68 8.24 -3.01 -9.54
C GLU A 68 7.14 -2.77 -10.60
N PRO A 69 6.68 -3.78 -11.35
CA PRO A 69 5.59 -3.56 -12.31
C PRO A 69 4.31 -3.01 -11.68
N PHE A 70 4.01 -3.42 -10.45
CA PHE A 70 2.83 -2.93 -9.73
C PHE A 70 3.08 -1.53 -9.16
N LEU A 71 4.28 -1.28 -8.64
CA LEU A 71 4.66 0.06 -8.16
C LEU A 71 4.57 1.10 -9.27
N LYS A 72 4.95 0.74 -10.49
CA LYS A 72 4.86 1.64 -11.64
C LYS A 72 3.42 1.99 -11.98
N LYS A 73 2.50 1.05 -11.84
CA LYS A 73 1.08 1.24 -12.13
C LYS A 73 0.34 1.96 -11.01
N ALA A 74 0.77 1.78 -9.76
CA ALA A 74 0.11 2.38 -8.61
C ALA A 74 0.32 3.89 -8.60
N ARG A 75 -0.72 4.62 -8.26
CA ARG A 75 -0.64 6.09 -8.10
C ARG A 75 0.00 6.47 -6.77
N ILE A 76 -0.07 5.58 -5.79
CA ILE A 76 0.39 5.79 -4.43
C ILE A 76 1.22 4.57 -4.03
N ILE A 77 2.37 4.80 -3.39
CA ILE A 77 3.23 3.74 -2.90
C ILE A 77 2.93 3.49 -1.43
N GLY A 78 2.51 2.31 -1.11
CA GLY A 78 2.17 1.94 0.28
C GLY A 78 1.25 0.70 0.37
N GLU A 79 1.13 0.15 1.54
CA GLU A 79 1.82 0.61 2.76
C GLU A 79 3.29 0.20 2.75
N ILE A 80 4.17 1.13 3.08
CA ILE A 80 5.60 0.86 3.25
C ILE A 80 6.04 1.40 4.62
N GLY A 81 7.09 0.83 5.20
CA GLY A 81 7.57 1.33 6.48
C GLY A 81 8.25 0.29 7.35
N LEU A 82 8.08 0.44 8.65
CA LEU A 82 8.76 -0.35 9.67
C LEU A 82 7.77 -0.80 10.76
N ASP A 83 7.98 -2.01 11.27
CA ASP A 83 7.17 -2.57 12.36
C ASP A 83 8.08 -3.43 13.24
N ASN A 84 8.25 -3.05 14.50
CA ASN A 84 9.02 -3.86 15.46
C ASN A 84 8.14 -4.55 16.51
N ILE A 85 6.82 -4.52 16.33
CA ILE A 85 5.87 -5.06 17.32
C ILE A 85 5.17 -6.31 16.80
N TRP A 86 4.62 -6.26 15.58
CA TRP A 86 3.71 -7.29 15.07
C TRP A 86 4.33 -8.26 14.09
N THR A 87 5.62 -8.12 13.78
CA THR A 87 6.32 -9.03 12.88
C THR A 87 7.70 -9.37 13.39
N ASN A 88 8.19 -10.56 13.00
CA ASN A 88 9.53 -11.02 13.30
C ASN A 88 10.50 -10.80 12.13
N VAL A 89 10.06 -10.15 11.05
CA VAL A 89 10.96 -9.84 9.94
C VAL A 89 12.10 -8.94 10.45
N PRO A 90 13.37 -9.30 10.20
CA PRO A 90 14.50 -8.51 10.70
C PRO A 90 14.43 -7.05 10.31
N MET A 91 14.73 -6.16 11.25
CA MET A 91 14.66 -4.71 11.01
C MET A 91 15.61 -4.27 9.90
N THR A 92 16.76 -4.92 9.77
CA THR A 92 17.70 -4.62 8.67
C THR A 92 17.07 -4.89 7.29
N THR A 93 16.32 -5.98 7.17
CA THR A 93 15.59 -6.32 5.95
C THR A 93 14.47 -5.31 5.69
N GLN A 94 13.70 -4.99 6.72
CA GLN A 94 12.63 -4.00 6.61
C GLN A 94 13.15 -2.64 6.14
N LYS A 95 14.26 -2.18 6.72
CA LYS A 95 14.85 -0.88 6.36
C LYS A 95 15.30 -0.83 4.90
N LYS A 96 15.95 -1.88 4.42
CA LYS A 96 16.38 -1.95 3.02
C LYS A 96 15.20 -1.86 2.06
N VAL A 97 14.15 -2.61 2.34
CA VAL A 97 12.95 -2.66 1.50
C VAL A 97 12.22 -1.32 1.55
N PHE A 98 12.11 -0.75 2.74
CA PHE A 98 11.47 0.56 2.93
C PHE A 98 12.22 1.67 2.16
N GLU A 99 13.53 1.75 2.34
CA GLU A 99 14.36 2.77 1.69
C GLU A 99 14.30 2.66 0.16
N ARG A 100 14.30 1.43 -0.36
CA ARG A 100 14.21 1.18 -1.80
C ARG A 100 12.90 1.70 -2.38
N GLN A 101 11.80 1.45 -1.69
CA GLN A 101 10.48 1.92 -2.12
C GLN A 101 10.31 3.42 -1.95
N LEU A 102 10.87 4.01 -0.89
CA LEU A 102 10.88 5.46 -0.70
C LEU A 102 11.62 6.14 -1.85
N ALA A 103 12.80 5.63 -2.22
CA ALA A 103 13.56 6.17 -3.34
C ALA A 103 12.77 6.09 -4.65
N PHE A 104 12.10 4.97 -4.89
CA PHE A 104 11.24 4.81 -6.07
C PHE A 104 10.12 5.85 -6.08
N ALA A 105 9.44 6.04 -4.94
CA ALA A 105 8.35 7.00 -4.83
C ALA A 105 8.85 8.43 -5.08
N ALA A 106 10.00 8.78 -4.52
CA ALA A 106 10.59 10.11 -4.70
C ALA A 106 10.96 10.38 -6.16
N ILE A 107 11.64 9.43 -6.82
CA ILE A 107 12.04 9.57 -8.23
C ILE A 107 10.82 9.69 -9.14
N ASN A 108 9.75 8.99 -8.85
CA ASN A 108 8.54 8.97 -9.67
C ASN A 108 7.48 9.96 -9.18
N GLU A 109 7.81 10.79 -8.20
CA GLU A 109 6.91 11.82 -7.64
C GLU A 109 5.57 11.25 -7.21
N LYS A 110 5.61 10.11 -6.52
CA LYS A 110 4.41 9.44 -6.00
C LYS A 110 4.28 9.64 -4.50
N PRO A 111 3.07 9.91 -4.00
CA PRO A 111 2.85 9.97 -2.54
C PRO A 111 2.97 8.58 -1.92
N VAL A 112 3.19 8.53 -0.62
CA VAL A 112 3.37 7.28 0.13
C VAL A 112 2.36 7.17 1.26
N VAL A 113 2.00 5.93 1.61
CA VAL A 113 1.27 5.59 2.83
C VAL A 113 2.21 4.81 3.73
N LEU A 114 2.41 5.31 4.94
CA LEU A 114 3.40 4.77 5.88
C LEU A 114 2.78 3.86 6.93
N HIS A 115 3.48 2.77 7.22
CA HIS A 115 3.23 1.89 8.37
C HIS A 115 4.39 2.06 9.36
N THR A 116 4.11 2.49 10.59
CA THR A 116 5.17 2.91 11.52
C THR A 116 5.05 2.29 12.91
N LYS A 117 4.56 1.08 13.01
CA LYS A 117 4.26 0.46 14.30
C LYS A 117 5.51 0.27 15.16
N GLY A 118 5.59 1.02 16.26
CA GLY A 118 6.72 0.98 17.19
C GLY A 118 8.00 1.62 16.68
N CYS A 119 7.97 2.24 15.50
CA CYS A 119 9.15 2.80 14.82
C CYS A 119 8.96 4.26 14.39
N GLU A 120 8.09 4.97 15.06
CA GLU A 120 7.72 6.33 14.67
C GLU A 120 8.90 7.30 14.66
N LYS A 121 9.91 7.02 15.51
CA LYS A 121 11.11 7.87 15.61
C LYS A 121 12.12 7.60 14.50
N GLU A 122 12.10 6.42 13.90
CA GLU A 122 13.02 6.03 12.83
C GLU A 122 12.54 6.48 11.45
N ILE A 123 11.32 6.88 11.33
CA ILE A 123 10.71 7.37 10.11
C ILE A 123 10.58 8.89 10.16
#